data_a2e101c2ad9bac756cb22121eff7054a
#
_entry.id   a2e101c2ad9bac756cb22121eff7054a
#
_cell.length_a   1.000
_cell.length_b   1.000
_cell.length_c   1.000
_cell.angle_alpha   90.00
_cell.angle_beta   90.00
_cell.angle_gamma   90.00
#
_symmetry.space_group_name_H-M   'P 1'
#
loop_
_entity.id
_entity.type
_entity.pdbx_description
1 polymer ?
#
loop_
_entity_poly.entity_id
_entity_poly.type
_entity_poly.pdbx_seq_one_letter_code
_entity_poly.pdbx_strand_id
1 'polypeptide(L)'
;MFSGILQYFGFGKELFPVTREVFSEHGQLDSKVAAQLSLRSGIPVSYKAGDQPNNALSLGVTEPGEVAATAGTSGVIYAVSEQLTYDLLSRVKSFAHVN
;
A
#
# COMPACT_ATOMS: atom_id res chain seq x y z
N MET A 1 -1.61 9.54 -11.82
CA MET A 1 -2.49 8.42 -12.17
C MET A 1 -3.97 8.69 -11.90
N PHE A 2 -4.37 9.33 -10.79
CA PHE A 2 -5.79 9.60 -10.49
C PHE A 2 -6.37 10.88 -11.14
N SER A 3 -5.54 11.75 -11.70
CA SER A 3 -5.97 13.07 -12.19
C SER A 3 -7.10 13.02 -13.23
N GLY A 4 -7.08 12.06 -14.15
CA GLY A 4 -8.13 11.92 -15.17
C GLY A 4 -9.49 11.52 -14.57
N ILE A 5 -9.50 10.59 -13.60
CA ILE A 5 -10.74 10.17 -12.93
C ILE A 5 -11.30 11.31 -12.09
N LEU A 6 -10.46 12.01 -11.33
CA LEU A 6 -10.88 13.14 -10.52
C LEU A 6 -11.49 14.25 -11.38
N GLN A 7 -10.83 14.57 -12.49
CA GLN A 7 -11.31 15.55 -13.43
C GLN A 7 -12.65 15.15 -14.08
N TYR A 8 -12.80 13.87 -14.45
CA TYR A 8 -14.05 13.36 -15.03
C TYR A 8 -15.23 13.50 -14.08
N PHE A 9 -15.03 13.23 -12.78
CA PHE A 9 -16.08 13.34 -11.76
C PHE A 9 -16.14 14.71 -11.08
N GLY A 10 -15.33 15.69 -11.50
CA GLY A 10 -15.34 17.04 -10.94
C GLY A 10 -14.78 17.14 -9.51
N PHE A 11 -13.97 16.17 -9.06
CA PHE A 11 -13.33 16.21 -7.74
C PHE A 11 -12.05 17.02 -7.77
N GLY A 12 -11.88 17.93 -6.81
CA GLY A 12 -10.64 18.67 -6.60
C GLY A 12 -9.56 17.77 -5.98
N LYS A 13 -8.31 18.01 -6.37
CA LYS A 13 -7.15 17.23 -5.83
C LYS A 13 -6.95 17.45 -4.33
N GLU A 14 -7.40 18.56 -3.80
CA GLU A 14 -7.33 18.94 -2.38
C GLU A 14 -8.17 18.04 -1.46
N LEU A 15 -9.09 17.28 -2.03
CA LEU A 15 -9.87 16.27 -1.28
C LEU A 15 -9.07 15.02 -0.93
N PHE A 16 -7.88 14.87 -1.51
CA PHE A 16 -7.06 13.69 -1.33
C PHE A 16 -5.75 14.04 -0.63
N PRO A 17 -5.28 13.18 0.27
CA PRO A 17 -3.99 13.38 0.91
C PRO A 17 -2.85 13.30 -0.11
N VAL A 18 -1.73 13.92 0.22
CA VAL A 18 -0.51 13.81 -0.58
C VAL A 18 -0.03 12.35 -0.61
N THR A 19 0.16 11.83 -1.80
CA THR A 19 0.74 10.49 -1.96
C THR A 19 2.24 10.52 -1.66
N ARG A 20 2.74 9.47 -1.02
CA ARG A 20 4.15 9.30 -0.67
C ARG A 20 4.60 7.90 -1.09
N GLU A 21 5.90 7.76 -1.28
CA GLU A 21 6.51 6.44 -1.49
C GLU A 21 6.28 5.54 -0.27
N VAL A 22 6.14 4.24 -0.52
CA VAL A 22 5.86 3.24 0.52
C VAL A 22 6.92 3.26 1.62
N PHE A 23 8.20 3.25 1.23
CA PHE A 23 9.35 3.37 2.12
C PHE A 23 9.83 4.83 2.18
N SER A 24 9.10 5.67 2.91
CA SER A 24 9.45 7.07 3.13
C SER A 24 8.98 7.53 4.51
N GLU A 25 9.37 8.70 4.97
CA GLU A 25 8.84 9.25 6.21
C GLU A 25 7.38 9.69 6.02
N HIS A 26 6.46 8.97 6.65
CA HIS A 26 5.03 9.26 6.67
C HIS A 26 4.63 10.16 7.85
N GLY A 27 5.48 10.28 8.84
CA GLY A 27 5.29 11.05 10.06
C GLY A 27 6.21 10.56 11.17
N GLN A 28 6.00 11.06 12.36
CA GLN A 28 6.77 10.68 13.53
C GLN A 28 5.84 10.31 14.69
N LEU A 29 6.33 9.42 15.57
CA LEU A 29 5.58 9.00 16.73
C LEU A 29 5.35 10.19 17.70
N ASP A 30 4.09 10.47 17.95
CA ASP A 30 3.67 11.54 18.86
C ASP A 30 4.15 11.29 20.29
N SER A 31 4.49 12.36 21.01
CA SER A 31 5.09 12.27 22.33
C SER A 31 4.15 11.62 23.38
N LYS A 32 2.85 11.86 23.30
CA LYS A 32 1.87 11.27 24.23
C LYS A 32 1.72 9.78 23.98
N VAL A 33 1.64 9.37 22.71
CA VAL A 33 1.57 7.96 22.33
C VAL A 33 2.87 7.24 22.68
N ALA A 34 4.01 7.87 22.42
CA ALA A 34 5.32 7.33 22.78
C ALA A 34 5.42 7.04 24.30
N ALA A 35 4.97 7.96 25.12
CA ALA A 35 4.96 7.77 26.59
C ALA A 35 4.07 6.60 27.00
N GLN A 36 2.88 6.43 26.40
CA GLN A 36 1.99 5.31 26.68
C GLN A 36 2.59 3.95 26.29
N LEU A 37 3.38 3.93 25.22
CA LEU A 37 4.01 2.71 24.71
C LEU A 37 5.42 2.46 25.28
N SER A 38 5.91 3.32 26.16
CA SER A 38 7.28 3.29 26.71
C SER A 38 8.35 3.36 25.60
N LEU A 39 8.07 4.13 24.55
CA LEU A 39 8.95 4.38 23.42
C LEU A 39 9.47 5.82 23.44
N ARG A 40 10.53 6.08 22.64
CA ARG A 40 11.00 7.46 22.42
C ARG A 40 10.02 8.21 21.51
N SER A 41 9.80 9.48 21.76
CA SER A 41 9.08 10.35 20.83
C SER A 41 9.92 10.61 19.57
N GLY A 42 9.26 10.95 18.49
CA GLY A 42 9.94 11.30 17.23
C GLY A 42 10.49 10.11 16.43
N ILE A 43 10.18 8.86 16.81
CA ILE A 43 10.51 7.70 15.98
C ILE A 43 9.81 7.86 14.63
N PRO A 44 10.55 7.81 13.50
CA PRO A 44 9.94 7.96 12.18
C PRO A 44 9.04 6.77 11.85
N VAL A 45 7.86 7.05 11.29
CA VAL A 45 6.99 6.07 10.63
C VAL A 45 7.44 6.00 9.18
N SER A 46 8.29 5.03 8.86
CA SER A 46 9.04 4.97 7.59
C SER A 46 8.47 3.97 6.58
N TYR A 47 7.33 3.36 6.88
CA TYR A 47 6.69 2.38 6.02
C TYR A 47 5.17 2.44 6.16
N LYS A 48 4.47 2.39 5.02
CA LYS A 48 3.02 2.28 4.98
C LYS A 48 2.58 1.68 3.65
N ALA A 49 1.89 0.55 3.68
CA ALA A 49 1.35 -0.11 2.50
C ALA A 49 -0.11 -0.54 2.70
N GLY A 50 -0.77 -0.96 1.62
CA GLY A 50 -2.05 -1.65 1.69
C GLY A 50 -1.88 -3.05 2.30
N ASP A 51 -2.99 -3.67 2.71
CA ASP A 51 -2.99 -4.98 3.37
C ASP A 51 -2.41 -6.09 2.49
N GLN A 52 -2.80 -6.19 1.23
CA GLN A 52 -2.34 -7.26 0.34
C GLN A 52 -0.85 -7.16 -0.01
N PRO A 53 -0.31 -6.00 -0.46
CA PRO A 53 1.13 -5.82 -0.61
C PRO A 53 1.92 -6.06 0.67
N ASN A 54 1.37 -5.65 1.83
CA ASN A 54 2.01 -5.88 3.13
C ASN A 54 2.06 -7.36 3.51
N ASN A 55 1.00 -8.12 3.24
CA ASN A 55 0.99 -9.57 3.43
C ASN A 55 2.02 -10.27 2.53
N ALA A 56 2.10 -9.89 1.26
CA ALA A 56 3.11 -10.41 0.34
C ALA A 56 4.53 -10.13 0.83
N LEU A 57 4.82 -8.89 1.25
CA LEU A 57 6.10 -8.51 1.83
C LEU A 57 6.45 -9.34 3.07
N SER A 58 5.48 -9.58 3.96
CA SER A 58 5.71 -10.38 5.17
C SER A 58 6.07 -11.84 4.90
N LEU A 59 5.68 -12.35 3.74
CA LEU A 59 6.02 -13.69 3.24
C LEU A 59 7.31 -13.71 2.40
N GLY A 60 7.95 -12.56 2.21
CA GLY A 60 9.12 -12.42 1.33
C GLY A 60 8.79 -12.48 -0.16
N VAL A 61 7.54 -12.29 -0.54
CA VAL A 61 7.09 -12.27 -1.94
C VAL A 61 7.25 -10.85 -2.49
N THR A 62 8.38 -10.60 -3.14
CA THR A 62 8.79 -9.27 -3.62
C THR A 62 9.16 -9.25 -5.09
N GLU A 63 9.54 -10.39 -5.67
CA GLU A 63 10.06 -10.45 -7.03
C GLU A 63 8.99 -10.86 -8.05
N PRO A 64 9.10 -10.39 -9.31
CA PRO A 64 8.22 -10.81 -10.38
C PRO A 64 8.17 -12.33 -10.56
N GLY A 65 6.97 -12.88 -10.67
CA GLY A 65 6.71 -14.32 -10.77
C GLY A 65 6.46 -15.01 -9.43
N GLU A 66 6.73 -14.36 -8.32
CA GLU A 66 6.39 -14.88 -7.00
C GLU A 66 4.90 -14.70 -6.69
N VAL A 67 4.38 -15.59 -5.85
CA VAL A 67 2.95 -15.65 -5.52
C VAL A 67 2.76 -15.83 -4.01
N ALA A 68 1.89 -15.03 -3.43
CA ALA A 68 1.38 -15.21 -2.08
C ALA A 68 -0.08 -15.67 -2.12
N ALA A 69 -0.43 -16.65 -1.29
CA ALA A 69 -1.80 -17.08 -1.11
C ALA A 69 -2.25 -16.86 0.33
N THR A 70 -3.38 -16.19 0.51
CA THR A 70 -4.01 -15.99 1.81
C THR A 70 -5.31 -16.76 1.85
N ALA A 71 -5.48 -17.62 2.85
CA ALA A 71 -6.70 -18.38 3.11
C ALA A 71 -7.29 -17.94 4.46
N GLY A 72 -8.47 -17.34 4.41
CA GLY A 72 -9.24 -16.92 5.57
C GLY A 72 -10.72 -17.04 5.26
N THR A 73 -11.54 -16.11 5.73
CA THR A 73 -12.95 -16.02 5.35
C THR A 73 -13.11 -15.83 3.84
N SER A 74 -12.15 -15.17 3.21
CA SER A 74 -12.00 -15.10 1.75
C SER A 74 -10.59 -15.53 1.36
N GLY A 75 -10.44 -16.13 0.18
CA GLY A 75 -9.14 -16.47 -0.39
C GLY A 75 -8.64 -15.37 -1.30
N VAL A 76 -7.34 -15.07 -1.23
CA VAL A 76 -6.67 -14.16 -2.17
C VAL A 76 -5.42 -14.84 -2.70
N ILE A 77 -5.24 -14.79 -4.01
CA ILE A 77 -3.98 -15.13 -4.68
C ILE A 77 -3.39 -13.82 -5.19
N TYR A 78 -2.21 -13.48 -4.70
CA TYR A 78 -1.48 -12.27 -5.05
C TYR A 78 -0.20 -12.65 -5.79
N ALA A 79 -0.09 -12.24 -7.03
CA ALA A 79 1.09 -12.51 -7.87
C ALA A 79 1.80 -11.19 -8.18
N VAL A 80 3.12 -11.17 -8.08
CA VAL A 80 3.96 -10.03 -8.46
C VAL A 80 4.25 -10.08 -9.96
N SER A 81 4.08 -8.97 -10.64
CA SER A 81 4.37 -8.81 -12.06
C SER A 81 5.35 -7.67 -12.28
N GLU A 82 6.34 -7.88 -13.16
CA GLU A 82 7.28 -6.84 -13.58
C GLU A 82 6.60 -5.71 -14.38
N GLN A 83 5.54 -6.05 -15.09
CA GLN A 83 4.84 -5.10 -15.95
C GLN A 83 3.54 -4.63 -15.30
N LEU A 84 3.26 -3.33 -15.44
CA LEU A 84 1.97 -2.79 -15.07
C LEU A 84 0.90 -3.35 -16.02
N THR A 85 0.21 -4.38 -15.57
CA THR A 85 -0.85 -5.05 -16.32
C THR A 85 -2.19 -4.90 -15.61
N TYR A 86 -3.25 -4.91 -16.39
CA TYR A 86 -4.63 -4.92 -15.87
C TYR A 86 -5.51 -5.78 -16.76
N ASP A 87 -6.49 -6.42 -16.15
CA ASP A 87 -7.45 -7.23 -16.90
C ASP A 87 -8.58 -6.33 -17.43
N LEU A 88 -8.72 -6.26 -18.74
CA LEU A 88 -9.77 -5.47 -19.43
C LEU A 88 -11.20 -5.91 -19.06
N LEU A 89 -11.38 -7.14 -18.60
CA LEU A 89 -12.67 -7.66 -18.15
C LEU A 89 -12.88 -7.49 -16.63
N SER A 90 -11.93 -6.86 -15.95
CA SER A 90 -11.98 -6.60 -14.50
C SER A 90 -12.19 -7.85 -13.62
N ARG A 91 -11.74 -9.03 -14.07
CA ARG A 91 -11.81 -10.30 -13.33
C ARG A 91 -10.73 -10.40 -12.26
N VAL A 92 -9.62 -9.68 -12.47
CA VAL A 92 -8.47 -9.62 -11.55
C VAL A 92 -8.21 -8.16 -11.21
N LYS A 93 -7.94 -7.90 -9.94
CA LYS A 93 -7.56 -6.56 -9.46
C LYS A 93 -6.05 -6.38 -9.55
N SER A 94 -5.63 -5.19 -9.97
CA SER A 94 -4.22 -4.78 -9.96
C SER A 94 -3.96 -3.81 -8.81
N PHE A 95 -2.87 -4.01 -8.09
CA PHE A 95 -2.42 -3.16 -6.99
C PHE A 95 -0.97 -2.72 -7.25
N ALA A 96 -0.60 -1.54 -6.76
CA ALA A 96 0.79 -1.19 -6.65
C ALA A 96 1.46 -2.06 -5.58
N HIS A 97 2.61 -2.66 -5.91
CA HIS A 97 3.40 -3.43 -4.94
C HIS A 97 4.23 -2.49 -4.06
N VAL A 98 4.94 -3.02 -3.08
CA VAL A 98 5.72 -2.23 -2.11
C VAL A 98 7.05 -1.70 -2.66
N ASN A 99 7.60 -2.32 -3.69
CA ASN A 99 8.86 -1.96 -4.36
C ASN A 99 8.64 -1.45 -5.79
#